data_f6708c6b25bd8a74883a3e2278ef18d6
#
_entry.id   f6708c6b25bd8a74883a3e2278ef18d6
#
_cell.length_a   1.000
_cell.length_b   1.000
_cell.length_c   1.000
_cell.angle_alpha   90.00
_cell.angle_beta   90.00
_cell.angle_gamma   90.00
#
_symmetry.space_group_name_H-M   'P 1'
#
loop_
_entity.id
_entity.type
_entity.pdbx_description
1 polymer ?
#
loop_
_entity_poly.entity_id
_entity_poly.type
_entity_poly.pdbx_seq_one_letter_code
_entity_poly.pdbx_strand_id
1 'polypeptide(L)'
;MQTEIERIEALIASERIADAVALLSETRAPLGYQLIERAARDGQRLGRLAKVFYEARSFRMVALCFEQVGSFSQAGKMYLKANDALSAAEMFWRDGQELEAAQAYEQGGEYSKAASLYLRLDEVAKAGTAFEKAGDGFQAGRCLLQAGRTDRAIPLLQSVLPESEHYLEATLLAAEGLHQAQLSALGVRRLELALEQREVDAETAPLFRQLALIHRDLGDLTTARSVLERLAAWNMGFEDTTELLSRLTVGMDDISPVEPLDDFMDARTRAGLERLRDHALLADCSLSELRRIYDHFERKLVEPGTPIISEGDAGRFLFILVRGRVSVRRGGEEIAQLTPGSWFGEMSLVDDEPASATVVALDTCGMLRISLDDFRHVLDADAEVARKFYKQFSRELSQRLRRAQA
;
A
#
# COMPACT_ATOMS: atom_id res chain seq x y z
N MET A 1 -44.67 -32.38 25.33
CA MET A 1 -44.04 -31.05 25.45
C MET A 1 -44.31 -30.41 26.80
N GLN A 2 -45.55 -30.11 27.22
CA GLN A 2 -45.85 -29.47 28.52
C GLN A 2 -45.41 -30.33 29.71
N THR A 3 -45.65 -31.65 29.65
CA THR A 3 -45.21 -32.65 30.64
C THR A 3 -43.69 -32.82 30.72
N GLU A 4 -42.97 -32.65 29.64
CA GLU A 4 -41.50 -32.72 29.59
C GLU A 4 -40.86 -31.49 30.24
N ILE A 5 -41.41 -30.27 29.97
CA ILE A 5 -40.99 -29.02 30.61
C ILE A 5 -41.12 -29.14 32.15
N GLU A 6 -42.30 -29.56 32.62
CA GLU A 6 -42.58 -29.74 34.05
C GLU A 6 -41.64 -30.77 34.69
N ARG A 7 -41.30 -31.84 33.95
CA ARG A 7 -40.35 -32.85 34.41
C ARG A 7 -38.92 -32.31 34.51
N ILE A 8 -38.47 -31.52 33.51
CA ILE A 8 -37.17 -30.88 33.54
C ILE A 8 -37.11 -29.86 34.68
N GLU A 9 -38.14 -29.04 34.85
CA GLU A 9 -38.20 -28.07 35.95
C GLU A 9 -38.15 -28.74 37.31
N ALA A 10 -38.81 -29.88 37.51
CA ALA A 10 -38.76 -30.67 38.74
C ALA A 10 -37.36 -31.27 39.02
N LEU A 11 -36.67 -31.74 37.97
CA LEU A 11 -35.31 -32.22 38.06
C LEU A 11 -34.33 -31.11 38.43
N ILE A 12 -34.50 -29.92 37.83
CA ILE A 12 -33.69 -28.75 38.17
C ILE A 12 -33.95 -28.25 39.58
N ALA A 13 -35.21 -28.26 40.06
CA ALA A 13 -35.59 -27.88 41.40
C ALA A 13 -35.01 -28.85 42.47
N SER A 14 -34.88 -30.13 42.13
CA SER A 14 -34.29 -31.17 42.99
C SER A 14 -32.76 -31.32 42.83
N GLU A 15 -32.10 -30.40 42.13
CA GLU A 15 -30.64 -30.37 41.84
C GLU A 15 -30.11 -31.60 41.08
N ARG A 16 -30.99 -32.38 40.45
CA ARG A 16 -30.65 -33.54 39.62
C ARG A 16 -30.21 -33.10 38.20
N ILE A 17 -29.09 -32.35 38.11
CA ILE A 17 -28.61 -31.71 36.88
C ILE A 17 -28.28 -32.74 35.79
N ALA A 18 -27.65 -33.86 36.15
CA ALA A 18 -27.32 -34.89 35.14
C ALA A 18 -28.50 -35.50 34.45
N ASP A 19 -29.59 -35.74 35.21
CA ASP A 19 -30.85 -36.26 34.62
C ASP A 19 -31.57 -35.22 33.76
N ALA A 20 -31.53 -33.95 34.16
CA ALA A 20 -32.06 -32.85 33.37
C ALA A 20 -31.28 -32.69 32.05
N VAL A 21 -29.95 -32.82 32.06
CA VAL A 21 -29.10 -32.80 30.86
C VAL A 21 -29.44 -33.95 29.93
N ALA A 22 -29.57 -35.18 30.45
CA ALA A 22 -29.91 -36.35 29.66
C ALA A 22 -31.27 -36.16 28.95
N LEU A 23 -32.26 -35.63 29.65
CA LEU A 23 -33.58 -35.39 29.11
C LEU A 23 -33.57 -34.24 28.05
N LEU A 24 -32.75 -33.21 28.27
CA LEU A 24 -32.57 -32.10 27.29
C LEU A 24 -31.85 -32.54 26.03
N SER A 25 -30.89 -33.47 26.13
CA SER A 25 -30.14 -33.97 24.96
C SER A 25 -31.01 -34.83 24.04
N GLU A 26 -32.06 -35.44 24.57
CA GLU A 26 -33.04 -36.21 23.81
C GLU A 26 -34.15 -35.34 23.17
N THR A 27 -34.24 -34.07 23.57
CA THR A 27 -35.33 -33.17 23.16
C THR A 27 -34.89 -32.09 22.18
N ARG A 28 -35.80 -31.60 21.32
CA ARG A 28 -35.50 -30.62 20.27
C ARG A 28 -35.32 -29.20 20.83
N ALA A 29 -34.55 -28.36 20.14
CA ALA A 29 -34.22 -26.97 20.46
C ALA A 29 -35.39 -26.07 20.94
N PRO A 30 -36.67 -26.20 20.50
CA PRO A 30 -37.74 -25.35 20.96
C PRO A 30 -38.01 -25.40 22.47
N LEU A 31 -37.68 -26.50 23.14
CA LEU A 31 -37.90 -26.68 24.57
C LEU A 31 -37.06 -25.77 25.45
N GLY A 32 -35.77 -25.55 25.02
CA GLY A 32 -34.88 -24.68 25.73
C GLY A 32 -35.35 -23.23 25.80
N TYR A 33 -35.89 -22.69 24.69
CA TYR A 33 -36.46 -21.35 24.67
C TYR A 33 -37.67 -21.21 25.60
N GLN A 34 -38.56 -22.20 25.63
CA GLN A 34 -39.74 -22.19 26.50
C GLN A 34 -39.40 -22.24 27.98
N LEU A 35 -38.34 -23.01 28.35
CA LEU A 35 -37.83 -23.05 29.72
C LEU A 35 -37.26 -21.69 30.14
N ILE A 36 -36.51 -21.03 29.28
CA ILE A 36 -35.96 -19.69 29.53
C ILE A 36 -37.10 -18.66 29.65
N GLU A 37 -38.07 -18.67 28.77
CA GLU A 37 -39.21 -17.76 28.79
C GLU A 37 -40.01 -17.88 30.10
N ARG A 38 -40.27 -19.11 30.57
CA ARG A 38 -40.95 -19.34 31.86
C ARG A 38 -40.15 -18.89 33.06
N ALA A 39 -38.81 -18.95 32.98
CA ALA A 39 -37.89 -18.52 34.02
C ALA A 39 -37.51 -17.04 33.95
N ALA A 40 -37.90 -16.29 32.90
CA ALA A 40 -37.43 -14.95 32.57
C ALA A 40 -37.57 -13.90 33.70
N ARG A 41 -38.43 -14.13 34.70
CA ARG A 41 -38.61 -13.23 35.85
C ARG A 41 -37.93 -13.72 37.13
N ASP A 42 -37.24 -14.87 37.09
CA ASP A 42 -36.61 -15.51 38.25
C ASP A 42 -35.13 -15.79 37.98
N GLY A 43 -34.27 -14.91 38.46
CA GLY A 43 -32.81 -14.99 38.25
C GLY A 43 -32.22 -16.26 38.86
N GLN A 44 -32.76 -16.83 39.96
CA GLN A 44 -32.27 -18.08 40.53
C GLN A 44 -32.60 -19.29 39.64
N ARG A 45 -33.81 -19.30 39.04
CA ARG A 45 -34.20 -20.33 38.07
C ARG A 45 -33.34 -20.25 36.81
N LEU A 46 -33.13 -19.02 36.26
CA LEU A 46 -32.25 -18.79 35.11
C LEU A 46 -30.79 -19.26 35.41
N GLY A 47 -30.29 -18.99 36.59
CA GLY A 47 -28.95 -19.46 37.00
C GLY A 47 -28.83 -20.99 37.04
N ARG A 48 -29.87 -21.68 37.51
CA ARG A 48 -29.89 -23.16 37.50
C ARG A 48 -30.03 -23.73 36.09
N LEU A 49 -30.86 -23.13 35.26
CA LEU A 49 -31.00 -23.48 33.84
C LEU A 49 -29.69 -23.28 33.09
N ALA A 50 -28.97 -22.17 33.33
CA ALA A 50 -27.69 -21.90 32.74
C ALA A 50 -26.65 -23.00 33.05
N LYS A 51 -26.63 -23.53 34.28
CA LYS A 51 -25.75 -24.67 34.64
C LYS A 51 -26.11 -25.92 33.84
N VAL A 52 -27.38 -26.26 33.72
CA VAL A 52 -27.85 -27.43 32.96
C VAL A 52 -27.51 -27.28 31.47
N PHE A 53 -27.73 -26.13 30.86
CA PHE A 53 -27.39 -25.88 29.50
C PHE A 53 -25.87 -25.86 29.26
N TYR A 54 -25.09 -25.41 30.24
CA TYR A 54 -23.63 -25.42 30.15
C TYR A 54 -23.08 -26.85 30.12
N GLU A 55 -23.57 -27.71 31.01
CA GLU A 55 -23.23 -29.14 31.03
C GLU A 55 -23.67 -29.85 29.75
N ALA A 56 -24.84 -29.47 29.22
CA ALA A 56 -25.32 -29.93 27.91
C ALA A 56 -24.57 -29.33 26.71
N ARG A 57 -23.56 -28.52 26.93
CA ARG A 57 -22.81 -27.76 25.89
C ARG A 57 -23.68 -26.88 24.96
N SER A 58 -24.88 -26.54 25.40
CA SER A 58 -25.80 -25.67 24.69
C SER A 58 -25.50 -24.19 24.98
N PHE A 59 -24.31 -23.72 24.59
CA PHE A 59 -23.78 -22.41 24.97
C PHE A 59 -24.67 -21.24 24.54
N ARG A 60 -25.41 -21.37 23.44
CA ARG A 60 -26.41 -20.36 23.03
C ARG A 60 -27.53 -20.21 24.04
N MET A 61 -28.02 -21.32 24.63
CA MET A 61 -29.05 -21.27 25.68
C MET A 61 -28.49 -20.68 26.98
N VAL A 62 -27.24 -20.96 27.30
CA VAL A 62 -26.55 -20.32 28.44
C VAL A 62 -26.46 -18.80 28.23
N ALA A 63 -26.10 -18.37 27.03
CA ALA A 63 -26.02 -16.95 26.68
C ALA A 63 -27.39 -16.26 26.88
N LEU A 64 -28.45 -16.86 26.39
CA LEU A 64 -29.82 -16.33 26.56
C LEU A 64 -30.23 -16.22 28.03
N CYS A 65 -29.84 -17.19 28.90
CA CYS A 65 -30.08 -17.08 30.33
C CYS A 65 -29.38 -15.87 30.93
N PHE A 66 -28.13 -15.63 30.57
CA PHE A 66 -27.35 -14.45 31.03
C PHE A 66 -27.92 -13.14 30.48
N GLU A 67 -28.39 -13.13 29.24
CA GLU A 67 -29.04 -11.96 28.63
C GLU A 67 -30.29 -11.57 29.40
N GLN A 68 -31.13 -12.55 29.77
CA GLN A 68 -32.36 -12.31 30.56
C GLN A 68 -32.08 -11.78 31.98
N VAL A 69 -30.92 -12.09 32.54
CA VAL A 69 -30.47 -11.57 33.86
C VAL A 69 -29.78 -10.22 33.71
N GLY A 70 -29.52 -9.74 32.48
CA GLY A 70 -28.76 -8.50 32.21
C GLY A 70 -27.26 -8.63 32.36
N SER A 71 -26.75 -9.87 32.44
CA SER A 71 -25.29 -10.13 32.53
C SER A 71 -24.68 -10.20 31.13
N PHE A 72 -24.66 -9.05 30.42
CA PHE A 72 -24.31 -8.99 29.00
C PHE A 72 -22.89 -9.45 28.69
N SER A 73 -21.90 -9.13 29.53
CA SER A 73 -20.53 -9.61 29.34
C SER A 73 -20.45 -11.14 29.36
N GLN A 74 -21.18 -11.79 30.28
CA GLN A 74 -21.19 -13.24 30.34
C GLN A 74 -21.96 -13.87 29.19
N ALA A 75 -23.06 -13.24 28.78
CA ALA A 75 -23.80 -13.64 27.58
C ALA A 75 -22.92 -13.60 26.34
N GLY A 76 -22.19 -12.51 26.11
CA GLY A 76 -21.25 -12.34 25.00
C GLY A 76 -20.20 -13.46 24.94
N LYS A 77 -19.58 -13.81 26.10
CA LYS A 77 -18.62 -14.90 26.18
C LYS A 77 -19.24 -16.26 25.82
N MET A 78 -20.49 -16.47 26.17
CA MET A 78 -21.18 -17.74 25.85
C MET A 78 -21.63 -17.78 24.38
N TYR A 79 -22.01 -16.63 23.80
CA TYR A 79 -22.26 -16.56 22.37
C TYR A 79 -21.01 -16.84 21.53
N LEU A 80 -19.82 -16.33 21.94
CA LEU A 80 -18.56 -16.71 21.29
C LEU A 80 -18.29 -18.21 21.36
N LYS A 81 -18.55 -18.86 22.52
CA LYS A 81 -18.42 -20.32 22.64
C LYS A 81 -19.44 -21.07 21.77
N ALA A 82 -20.57 -20.46 21.50
CA ALA A 82 -21.61 -20.98 20.58
C ALA A 82 -21.28 -20.70 19.10
N ASN A 83 -20.12 -20.08 18.82
CA ASN A 83 -19.73 -19.60 17.49
C ASN A 83 -20.73 -18.59 16.87
N ASP A 84 -21.41 -17.81 17.72
CA ASP A 84 -22.38 -16.76 17.36
C ASP A 84 -21.74 -15.40 17.69
N ALA A 85 -20.78 -14.99 16.84
CA ALA A 85 -19.97 -13.80 17.06
C ALA A 85 -20.81 -12.52 16.98
N LEU A 86 -21.86 -12.49 16.16
CA LEU A 86 -22.71 -11.29 16.02
C LEU A 86 -23.53 -11.04 17.27
N SER A 87 -24.17 -12.07 17.82
CA SER A 87 -24.89 -11.95 19.09
C SER A 87 -23.94 -11.58 20.24
N ALA A 88 -22.72 -12.13 20.23
CA ALA A 88 -21.70 -11.77 21.20
C ALA A 88 -21.32 -10.29 21.13
N ALA A 89 -21.12 -9.76 19.92
CA ALA A 89 -20.80 -8.37 19.69
C ALA A 89 -21.88 -7.43 20.25
N GLU A 90 -23.16 -7.74 20.01
CA GLU A 90 -24.27 -6.96 20.56
C GLU A 90 -24.29 -6.98 22.09
N MET A 91 -23.99 -8.12 22.70
CA MET A 91 -23.93 -8.22 24.17
C MET A 91 -22.78 -7.41 24.76
N PHE A 92 -21.59 -7.51 24.18
CA PHE A 92 -20.44 -6.71 24.61
C PHE A 92 -20.69 -5.22 24.42
N TRP A 93 -21.33 -4.83 23.31
CA TRP A 93 -21.74 -3.46 23.06
C TRP A 93 -22.70 -2.93 24.15
N ARG A 94 -23.72 -3.71 24.50
CA ARG A 94 -24.67 -3.36 25.59
C ARG A 94 -24.01 -3.25 26.94
N ASP A 95 -22.95 -4.02 27.19
CA ASP A 95 -22.17 -3.98 28.43
C ASP A 95 -21.13 -2.86 28.45
N GLY A 96 -20.96 -2.09 27.36
CA GLY A 96 -19.95 -1.04 27.23
C GLY A 96 -18.55 -1.55 26.95
N GLN A 97 -18.40 -2.83 26.65
CA GLN A 97 -17.11 -3.46 26.29
C GLN A 97 -16.85 -3.27 24.78
N GLU A 98 -16.47 -2.06 24.39
CA GLU A 98 -16.37 -1.67 22.97
C GLU A 98 -15.26 -2.46 22.23
N LEU A 99 -14.15 -2.78 22.90
CA LEU A 99 -13.05 -3.53 22.26
C LEU A 99 -13.47 -4.98 21.99
N GLU A 100 -14.11 -5.62 22.93
CA GLU A 100 -14.64 -6.98 22.78
C GLU A 100 -15.74 -7.03 21.74
N ALA A 101 -16.59 -6.00 21.69
CA ALA A 101 -17.62 -5.86 20.66
C ALA A 101 -16.99 -5.72 19.26
N ALA A 102 -15.95 -4.89 19.10
CA ALA A 102 -15.24 -4.74 17.82
C ALA A 102 -14.63 -6.05 17.35
N GLN A 103 -13.95 -6.78 18.26
CA GLN A 103 -13.35 -8.08 17.94
C GLN A 103 -14.41 -9.13 17.55
N ALA A 104 -15.54 -9.13 18.23
CA ALA A 104 -16.64 -10.04 17.93
C ALA A 104 -17.31 -9.68 16.60
N TYR A 105 -17.49 -8.39 16.26
CA TYR A 105 -17.97 -7.98 14.94
C TYR A 105 -16.98 -8.39 13.84
N GLU A 106 -15.68 -8.22 14.06
CA GLU A 106 -14.67 -8.66 13.11
C GLU A 106 -14.71 -10.18 12.89
N GLN A 107 -14.86 -10.96 13.96
CA GLN A 107 -15.02 -12.42 13.88
C GLN A 107 -16.32 -12.81 13.17
N GLY A 108 -17.38 -12.03 13.33
CA GLY A 108 -18.68 -12.23 12.68
C GLY A 108 -18.75 -11.73 11.25
N GLY A 109 -17.69 -11.11 10.71
CA GLY A 109 -17.65 -10.58 9.34
C GLY A 109 -18.26 -9.18 9.16
N GLU A 110 -18.74 -8.55 10.24
CA GLU A 110 -19.27 -7.19 10.22
C GLU A 110 -18.14 -6.15 10.30
N TYR A 111 -17.24 -6.19 9.32
CA TYR A 111 -15.99 -5.45 9.33
C TYR A 111 -16.17 -3.93 9.42
N SER A 112 -17.20 -3.37 8.79
CA SER A 112 -17.48 -1.92 8.85
C SER A 112 -17.84 -1.47 10.27
N LYS A 113 -18.63 -2.29 11.00
CA LYS A 113 -18.96 -2.02 12.40
C LYS A 113 -17.74 -2.14 13.30
N ALA A 114 -16.94 -3.19 13.08
CA ALA A 114 -15.67 -3.39 13.80
C ALA A 114 -14.74 -2.20 13.59
N ALA A 115 -14.57 -1.75 12.34
CA ALA A 115 -13.72 -0.61 11.98
C ALA A 115 -14.17 0.68 12.69
N SER A 116 -15.47 0.96 12.71
CA SER A 116 -16.02 2.14 13.38
C SER A 116 -15.76 2.13 14.88
N LEU A 117 -15.84 0.96 15.53
CA LEU A 117 -15.52 0.82 16.94
C LEU A 117 -14.01 0.97 17.20
N TYR A 118 -13.16 0.38 16.35
CA TYR A 118 -11.72 0.55 16.46
C TYR A 118 -11.30 2.02 16.33
N LEU A 119 -11.95 2.81 15.44
CA LEU A 119 -11.70 4.25 15.35
C LEU A 119 -12.07 4.99 16.64
N ARG A 120 -13.20 4.66 17.26
CA ARG A 120 -13.60 5.28 18.54
C ARG A 120 -12.63 4.96 19.67
N LEU A 121 -11.95 3.82 19.60
CA LEU A 121 -10.95 3.37 20.57
C LEU A 121 -9.54 3.86 20.23
N ASP A 122 -9.35 4.68 19.19
CA ASP A 122 -8.06 5.13 18.67
C ASP A 122 -7.15 3.97 18.18
N GLU A 123 -7.74 2.81 17.90
CA GLU A 123 -7.05 1.64 17.35
C GLU A 123 -6.97 1.72 15.82
N VAL A 124 -6.35 2.82 15.32
CA VAL A 124 -6.39 3.21 13.91
C VAL A 124 -5.87 2.11 12.97
N ALA A 125 -4.80 1.40 13.37
CA ALA A 125 -4.25 0.31 12.55
C ALA A 125 -5.22 -0.87 12.39
N LYS A 126 -5.97 -1.20 13.45
CA LYS A 126 -7.00 -2.25 13.40
C LYS A 126 -8.20 -1.78 12.57
N ALA A 127 -8.60 -0.52 12.73
CA ALA A 127 -9.66 0.07 11.92
C ALA A 127 -9.33 -0.02 10.43
N GLY A 128 -8.12 0.37 10.02
CA GLY A 128 -7.65 0.27 8.64
C GLY A 128 -7.72 -1.15 8.10
N THR A 129 -7.28 -2.14 8.89
CA THR A 129 -7.35 -3.55 8.50
C THR A 129 -8.80 -4.05 8.38
N ALA A 130 -9.70 -3.59 9.25
CA ALA A 130 -11.10 -3.96 9.19
C ALA A 130 -11.81 -3.32 7.98
N PHE A 131 -11.53 -2.05 7.67
CA PHE A 131 -12.03 -1.40 6.44
C PHE A 131 -11.53 -2.10 5.17
N GLU A 132 -10.27 -2.52 5.13
CA GLU A 132 -9.72 -3.29 4.01
C GLU A 132 -10.52 -4.60 3.80
N LYS A 133 -10.81 -5.34 4.88
CA LYS A 133 -11.67 -6.53 4.82
C LYS A 133 -13.11 -6.21 4.42
N ALA A 134 -13.59 -5.01 4.75
CA ALA A 134 -14.91 -4.52 4.35
C ALA A 134 -14.97 -4.09 2.87
N GLY A 135 -13.82 -3.98 2.19
CA GLY A 135 -13.73 -3.50 0.81
C GLY A 135 -13.76 -1.97 0.68
N ASP A 136 -13.69 -1.23 1.77
CA ASP A 136 -13.60 0.24 1.76
C ASP A 136 -12.14 0.68 1.66
N GLY A 137 -11.62 0.71 0.44
CA GLY A 137 -10.23 1.04 0.15
C GLY A 137 -9.84 2.45 0.56
N PHE A 138 -10.77 3.41 0.50
CA PHE A 138 -10.49 4.79 0.92
C PHE A 138 -10.30 4.89 2.45
N GLN A 139 -11.25 4.43 3.23
CA GLN A 139 -11.15 4.47 4.69
C GLN A 139 -9.99 3.61 5.21
N ALA A 140 -9.78 2.44 4.59
CA ALA A 140 -8.65 1.57 4.90
C ALA A 140 -7.32 2.28 4.65
N GLY A 141 -7.13 2.86 3.48
CA GLY A 141 -5.91 3.56 3.11
C GLY A 141 -5.64 4.77 4.02
N ARG A 142 -6.66 5.56 4.33
CA ARG A 142 -6.57 6.70 5.24
C ARG A 142 -6.12 6.27 6.64
N CYS A 143 -6.76 5.27 7.23
CA CYS A 143 -6.40 4.76 8.55
C CYS A 143 -4.99 4.15 8.56
N LEU A 144 -4.63 3.37 7.54
CA LEU A 144 -3.30 2.75 7.45
C LEU A 144 -2.20 3.79 7.26
N LEU A 145 -2.45 4.87 6.49
CA LEU A 145 -1.51 5.97 6.35
C LEU A 145 -1.28 6.68 7.70
N GLN A 146 -2.35 6.98 8.43
CA GLN A 146 -2.29 7.57 9.77
C GLN A 146 -1.54 6.66 10.76
N ALA A 147 -1.66 5.34 10.62
CA ALA A 147 -0.93 4.35 11.42
C ALA A 147 0.52 4.13 10.96
N GLY A 148 1.04 4.91 9.98
CA GLY A 148 2.38 4.77 9.44
C GLY A 148 2.61 3.54 8.54
N ARG A 149 1.54 2.87 8.12
CA ARG A 149 1.60 1.68 7.25
C ARG A 149 1.46 2.07 5.78
N THR A 150 2.38 2.93 5.35
CA THR A 150 2.37 3.55 4.02
C THR A 150 2.42 2.53 2.88
N ASP A 151 3.14 1.43 3.09
CA ASP A 151 3.27 0.30 2.17
C ASP A 151 1.91 -0.31 1.76
N ARG A 152 0.98 -0.41 2.71
CA ARG A 152 -0.37 -0.94 2.50
C ARG A 152 -1.37 0.14 2.12
N ALA A 153 -1.20 1.36 2.64
CA ALA A 153 -2.11 2.47 2.42
C ALA A 153 -2.13 2.94 0.96
N ILE A 154 -0.95 3.11 0.35
CA ILE A 154 -0.83 3.65 -1.01
C ILE A 154 -1.61 2.83 -2.04
N PRO A 155 -1.47 1.49 -2.16
CA PRO A 155 -2.23 0.71 -3.13
C PRO A 155 -3.75 0.84 -2.95
N LEU A 156 -4.23 0.90 -1.70
CA LEU A 156 -5.66 1.05 -1.40
C LEU A 156 -6.19 2.42 -1.83
N LEU A 157 -5.46 3.50 -1.53
CA LEU A 157 -5.81 4.85 -1.97
C LEU A 157 -5.74 5.00 -3.50
N GLN A 158 -4.81 4.30 -4.14
CA GLN A 158 -4.68 4.29 -5.59
C GLN A 158 -5.79 3.51 -6.31
N SER A 159 -6.45 2.58 -5.63
CA SER A 159 -7.57 1.81 -6.17
C SER A 159 -8.89 2.57 -6.19
N VAL A 160 -8.97 3.75 -5.55
CA VAL A 160 -10.17 4.59 -5.56
C VAL A 160 -10.38 5.16 -6.96
N LEU A 161 -11.55 4.86 -7.54
CA LEU A 161 -11.88 5.22 -8.92
C LEU A 161 -12.17 6.72 -9.08
N PRO A 162 -11.94 7.30 -10.27
CA PRO A 162 -12.17 8.73 -10.54
C PRO A 162 -13.62 9.20 -10.35
N GLU A 163 -14.58 8.28 -10.44
CA GLU A 163 -16.01 8.54 -10.25
C GLU A 163 -16.43 8.61 -8.77
N SER A 164 -15.53 8.21 -7.86
CA SER A 164 -15.79 8.26 -6.43
C SER A 164 -15.74 9.69 -5.90
N GLU A 165 -16.64 10.05 -5.01
CA GLU A 165 -16.62 11.32 -4.26
C GLU A 165 -15.31 11.50 -3.45
N HIS A 166 -14.66 10.38 -3.08
CA HIS A 166 -13.40 10.39 -2.33
C HIS A 166 -12.15 10.39 -3.22
N TYR A 167 -12.29 10.49 -4.54
CA TYR A 167 -11.15 10.36 -5.47
C TYR A 167 -10.07 11.41 -5.25
N LEU A 168 -10.45 12.68 -5.11
CA LEU A 168 -9.49 13.77 -4.91
C LEU A 168 -8.78 13.65 -3.57
N GLU A 169 -9.52 13.35 -2.49
CA GLU A 169 -8.94 13.15 -1.17
C GLU A 169 -8.03 11.91 -1.14
N ALA A 170 -8.43 10.80 -1.76
CA ALA A 170 -7.58 9.62 -1.90
C ALA A 170 -6.30 9.90 -2.70
N THR A 171 -6.41 10.74 -3.73
CA THR A 171 -5.26 11.17 -4.53
C THR A 171 -4.29 12.02 -3.72
N LEU A 172 -4.80 12.97 -2.94
CA LEU A 172 -4.00 13.80 -2.04
C LEU A 172 -3.24 12.92 -1.04
N LEU A 173 -3.96 12.08 -0.30
CA LEU A 173 -3.37 11.19 0.71
C LEU A 173 -2.36 10.20 0.09
N ALA A 174 -2.64 9.68 -1.10
CA ALA A 174 -1.68 8.82 -1.80
C ALA A 174 -0.41 9.57 -2.20
N ALA A 175 -0.54 10.83 -2.66
CA ALA A 175 0.60 11.65 -3.02
C ALA A 175 1.45 12.03 -1.78
N GLU A 176 0.82 12.35 -0.66
CA GLU A 176 1.50 12.56 0.62
C GLU A 176 2.25 11.31 1.09
N GLY A 177 1.60 10.16 1.07
CA GLY A 177 2.22 8.88 1.42
C GLY A 177 3.40 8.53 0.50
N LEU A 178 3.27 8.77 -0.80
CA LEU A 178 4.35 8.59 -1.77
C LEU A 178 5.52 9.54 -1.49
N HIS A 179 5.24 10.80 -1.16
CA HIS A 179 6.27 11.77 -0.80
C HIS A 179 7.01 11.37 0.47
N GLN A 180 6.30 10.96 1.52
CA GLN A 180 6.89 10.44 2.77
C GLN A 180 7.75 9.19 2.52
N ALA A 181 7.30 8.30 1.63
CA ALA A 181 8.04 7.12 1.21
C ALA A 181 9.19 7.46 0.23
N GLN A 182 9.43 8.76 0.00
CA GLN A 182 10.45 9.27 -0.91
C GLN A 182 10.26 8.85 -2.39
N LEU A 183 9.03 8.59 -2.77
CA LEU A 183 8.58 8.32 -4.13
C LEU A 183 7.86 9.55 -4.73
N SER A 184 8.40 10.75 -4.45
CA SER A 184 7.79 12.06 -4.74
C SER A 184 7.38 12.22 -6.20
N ALA A 185 8.19 11.72 -7.13
CA ALA A 185 7.89 11.78 -8.56
C ALA A 185 6.56 11.08 -8.94
N LEU A 186 6.25 9.95 -8.26
CA LEU A 186 4.98 9.25 -8.46
C LEU A 186 3.80 10.03 -7.85
N GLY A 187 4.05 10.69 -6.71
CA GLY A 187 3.08 11.58 -6.07
C GLY A 187 2.72 12.76 -6.97
N VAL A 188 3.72 13.43 -7.56
CA VAL A 188 3.54 14.52 -8.52
C VAL A 188 2.69 14.06 -9.70
N ARG A 189 3.09 12.97 -10.35
CA ARG A 189 2.35 12.47 -11.52
C ARG A 189 0.89 12.15 -11.19
N ARG A 190 0.63 11.56 -10.04
CA ARG A 190 -0.76 11.28 -9.62
C ARG A 190 -1.56 12.55 -9.43
N LEU A 191 -0.97 13.58 -8.82
CA LEU A 191 -1.60 14.88 -8.66
C LEU A 191 -1.84 15.54 -10.02
N GLU A 192 -0.85 15.56 -10.92
CA GLU A 192 -0.97 16.12 -12.26
C GLU A 192 -2.11 15.45 -13.05
N LEU A 193 -2.20 14.11 -13.02
CA LEU A 193 -3.29 13.39 -13.70
C LEU A 193 -4.66 13.74 -13.13
N ALA A 194 -4.77 13.86 -11.80
CA ALA A 194 -6.04 14.22 -11.17
C ALA A 194 -6.43 15.69 -11.43
N LEU A 195 -5.45 16.56 -11.65
CA LEU A 195 -5.62 17.99 -11.93
C LEU A 195 -5.66 18.31 -13.43
N GLU A 196 -5.48 17.32 -14.30
CA GLU A 196 -5.54 17.51 -15.75
C GLU A 196 -6.88 18.10 -16.14
N GLN A 197 -6.84 19.23 -16.85
CA GLN A 197 -8.02 20.01 -17.29
C GLN A 197 -8.92 20.55 -16.15
N ARG A 198 -8.47 20.54 -14.90
CA ARG A 198 -9.19 21.14 -13.77
C ARG A 198 -8.65 22.53 -13.45
N GLU A 199 -9.56 23.42 -13.10
CA GLU A 199 -9.21 24.72 -12.53
C GLU A 199 -9.04 24.62 -11.02
N VAL A 200 -8.47 25.69 -10.42
CA VAL A 200 -8.34 25.76 -8.95
C VAL A 200 -9.70 26.13 -8.37
N ASP A 201 -10.20 25.27 -7.50
CA ASP A 201 -11.43 25.47 -6.72
C ASP A 201 -11.24 24.95 -5.30
N ALA A 202 -12.29 24.96 -4.49
CA ALA A 202 -12.23 24.52 -3.10
C ALA A 202 -11.87 23.03 -2.91
N GLU A 203 -12.20 22.18 -3.88
CA GLU A 203 -11.93 20.74 -3.84
C GLU A 203 -10.52 20.41 -4.34
N THR A 204 -10.04 21.15 -5.35
CA THR A 204 -8.74 20.90 -5.98
C THR A 204 -7.60 21.69 -5.34
N ALA A 205 -7.88 22.79 -4.64
CA ALA A 205 -6.86 23.64 -4.02
C ALA A 205 -5.88 22.88 -3.10
N PRO A 206 -6.30 21.91 -2.26
CA PRO A 206 -5.36 21.12 -1.45
C PRO A 206 -4.38 20.29 -2.31
N LEU A 207 -4.83 19.78 -3.48
CA LEU A 207 -3.99 19.02 -4.39
C LEU A 207 -2.95 19.93 -5.08
N PHE A 208 -3.37 21.14 -5.52
CA PHE A 208 -2.44 22.13 -6.08
C PHE A 208 -1.39 22.54 -5.04
N ARG A 209 -1.80 22.76 -3.79
CA ARG A 209 -0.87 23.07 -2.72
C ARG A 209 0.14 21.94 -2.50
N GLN A 210 -0.35 20.69 -2.41
CA GLN A 210 0.53 19.53 -2.22
C GLN A 210 1.49 19.35 -3.40
N LEU A 211 1.01 19.57 -4.62
CA LEU A 211 1.84 19.56 -5.83
C LEU A 211 2.99 20.58 -5.72
N ALA A 212 2.69 21.80 -5.31
CA ALA A 212 3.70 22.85 -5.12
C ALA A 212 4.71 22.49 -4.03
N LEU A 213 4.25 21.92 -2.90
CA LEU A 213 5.14 21.49 -1.81
C LEU A 213 6.10 20.38 -2.27
N ILE A 214 5.60 19.40 -3.01
CA ILE A 214 6.44 18.32 -3.51
C ILE A 214 7.46 18.86 -4.53
N HIS A 215 7.08 19.75 -5.44
CA HIS A 215 8.02 20.40 -6.38
C HIS A 215 9.08 21.20 -5.64
N ARG A 216 8.70 21.98 -4.61
CA ARG A 216 9.65 22.70 -3.77
C ARG A 216 10.69 21.75 -3.16
N ASP A 217 10.24 20.65 -2.56
CA ASP A 217 11.10 19.69 -1.87
C ASP A 217 11.99 18.89 -2.84
N LEU A 218 11.58 18.81 -4.11
CA LEU A 218 12.40 18.29 -5.21
C LEU A 218 13.38 19.31 -5.78
N GLY A 219 13.33 20.58 -5.32
CA GLY A 219 14.17 21.67 -5.82
C GLY A 219 13.66 22.34 -7.10
N ASP A 220 12.50 21.94 -7.62
CA ASP A 220 11.85 22.58 -8.77
C ASP A 220 11.04 23.81 -8.31
N LEU A 221 11.79 24.86 -7.96
CA LEU A 221 11.22 26.09 -7.42
C LEU A 221 10.38 26.85 -8.46
N THR A 222 10.68 26.71 -9.75
CA THR A 222 9.97 27.37 -10.85
C THR A 222 8.56 26.81 -10.98
N THR A 223 8.40 25.49 -11.03
CA THR A 223 7.08 24.84 -11.09
C THR A 223 6.32 25.05 -9.77
N ALA A 224 6.98 24.91 -8.61
CA ALA A 224 6.36 25.18 -7.32
C ALA A 224 5.77 26.58 -7.24
N ARG A 225 6.52 27.59 -7.69
CA ARG A 225 6.06 28.98 -7.75
C ARG A 225 4.88 29.16 -8.69
N SER A 226 4.96 28.63 -9.91
CA SER A 226 3.87 28.73 -10.90
C SER A 226 2.56 28.13 -10.37
N VAL A 227 2.63 26.98 -9.69
CA VAL A 227 1.46 26.32 -9.08
C VAL A 227 0.90 27.17 -7.94
N LEU A 228 1.77 27.74 -7.07
CA LEU A 228 1.33 28.63 -5.99
C LEU A 228 0.75 29.95 -6.49
N GLU A 229 1.27 30.50 -7.58
CA GLU A 229 0.72 31.71 -8.22
C GLU A 229 -0.71 31.44 -8.75
N ARG A 230 -0.97 30.28 -9.33
CA ARG A 230 -2.33 29.86 -9.71
C ARG A 230 -3.25 29.73 -8.51
N LEU A 231 -2.76 29.16 -7.41
CA LEU A 231 -3.50 29.01 -6.17
C LEU A 231 -3.82 30.38 -5.56
N ALA A 232 -2.84 31.31 -5.51
CA ALA A 232 -3.00 32.66 -5.03
C ALA A 232 -3.96 33.50 -5.89
N ALA A 233 -3.96 33.28 -7.21
CA ALA A 233 -4.90 33.93 -8.14
C ALA A 233 -6.35 33.52 -7.86
N TRP A 234 -6.58 32.27 -7.41
CA TRP A 234 -7.89 31.83 -6.96
C TRP A 234 -8.22 32.34 -5.55
N ASN A 235 -7.31 32.19 -4.61
CA ASN A 235 -7.50 32.68 -3.23
C ASN A 235 -6.15 32.94 -2.53
N MET A 236 -5.75 34.22 -2.41
CA MET A 236 -4.50 34.60 -1.73
C MET A 236 -4.44 34.21 -0.25
N GLY A 237 -5.59 34.04 0.40
CA GLY A 237 -5.69 33.65 1.82
C GLY A 237 -5.79 32.14 2.06
N PHE A 238 -5.67 31.32 1.01
CA PHE A 238 -5.75 29.88 1.17
C PHE A 238 -4.51 29.36 1.89
N GLU A 239 -4.70 28.86 3.12
CA GLU A 239 -3.66 28.33 4.01
C GLU A 239 -2.39 29.22 4.05
N ASP A 240 -1.20 28.64 3.86
CA ASP A 240 0.10 29.30 3.89
C ASP A 240 0.62 29.73 2.50
N THR A 241 -0.24 29.81 1.48
CA THR A 241 0.13 30.10 0.09
C THR A 241 0.99 31.34 -0.05
N THR A 242 0.61 32.46 0.60
CA THR A 242 1.35 33.73 0.55
C THR A 242 2.73 33.60 1.21
N GLU A 243 2.82 32.88 2.31
CA GLU A 243 4.08 32.64 3.00
C GLU A 243 5.02 31.74 2.16
N LEU A 244 4.48 30.68 1.56
CA LEU A 244 5.23 29.82 0.66
C LEU A 244 5.76 30.58 -0.55
N LEU A 245 4.94 31.43 -1.18
CA LEU A 245 5.38 32.29 -2.29
C LEU A 245 6.50 33.24 -1.88
N SER A 246 6.38 33.88 -0.72
CA SER A 246 7.41 34.82 -0.22
C SER A 246 8.74 34.09 0.01
N ARG A 247 8.71 32.91 0.61
CA ARG A 247 9.91 32.10 0.87
C ARG A 247 10.59 31.64 -0.42
N LEU A 248 9.81 31.31 -1.45
CA LEU A 248 10.36 30.93 -2.76
C LEU A 248 10.97 32.12 -3.48
N THR A 249 10.42 33.36 -3.30
CA THR A 249 10.95 34.57 -3.90
C THR A 249 12.30 34.99 -3.28
N VAL A 250 12.42 34.89 -1.96
CA VAL A 250 13.67 35.23 -1.24
C VAL A 250 14.81 34.25 -1.60
N GLY A 251 14.49 33.00 -1.92
CA GLY A 251 15.50 32.01 -2.37
C GLY A 251 15.96 32.19 -3.81
N MET A 252 15.25 32.99 -4.63
CA MET A 252 15.60 33.19 -6.04
C MET A 252 16.50 34.44 -6.27
N ASP A 253 16.50 35.42 -5.34
CA ASP A 253 17.28 36.65 -5.50
C ASP A 253 18.81 36.42 -5.29
N ASP A 254 19.21 35.30 -4.69
CA ASP A 254 20.62 34.94 -4.42
C ASP A 254 21.21 33.95 -5.43
N ILE A 255 20.47 33.55 -6.47
CA ILE A 255 20.98 32.62 -7.49
C ILE A 255 21.32 33.42 -8.75
N SER A 256 22.61 33.73 -8.95
CA SER A 256 23.15 34.09 -10.27
C SER A 256 22.70 33.07 -11.32
N PRO A 257 22.38 33.49 -12.54
CA PRO A 257 21.86 32.60 -13.57
C PRO A 257 22.91 31.53 -13.90
N VAL A 258 22.82 30.40 -13.27
CA VAL A 258 23.44 29.17 -13.74
C VAL A 258 22.57 28.66 -14.88
N GLU A 259 23.14 28.55 -16.05
CA GLU A 259 22.45 28.10 -17.27
C GLU A 259 21.63 26.84 -17.04
N PRO A 260 20.45 26.70 -17.66
CA PRO A 260 19.51 25.62 -17.39
C PRO A 260 20.00 24.29 -17.96
N LEU A 261 20.89 23.62 -17.24
CA LEU A 261 21.19 22.20 -17.44
C LEU A 261 20.11 21.29 -16.86
N ASP A 262 19.20 21.84 -16.02
CA ASP A 262 18.21 21.07 -15.25
C ASP A 262 16.88 20.83 -15.97
N ASP A 263 16.53 21.60 -17.00
CA ASP A 263 15.26 21.44 -17.72
C ASP A 263 15.14 20.11 -18.51
N PHE A 264 16.25 19.38 -18.61
CA PHE A 264 16.29 18.09 -19.31
C PHE A 264 15.94 16.90 -18.40
N MET A 265 15.82 17.11 -17.09
CA MET A 265 15.91 16.02 -16.13
C MET A 265 14.59 15.63 -15.47
N ASP A 266 13.68 16.52 -15.16
CA ASP A 266 12.56 16.20 -14.29
C ASP A 266 11.41 15.45 -14.96
N ALA A 267 10.90 15.87 -16.08
CA ALA A 267 9.88 15.12 -16.81
C ALA A 267 10.43 13.80 -17.40
N ARG A 268 11.77 13.75 -17.65
CA ARG A 268 12.42 12.60 -18.29
C ARG A 268 13.04 11.61 -17.33
N THR A 269 13.42 12.00 -16.14
CA THR A 269 13.80 11.08 -15.07
C THR A 269 12.58 10.28 -14.61
N ARG A 270 11.41 10.91 -14.56
CA ARG A 270 10.12 10.24 -14.32
C ARG A 270 9.83 9.21 -15.41
N ALA A 271 9.93 9.60 -16.67
CA ALA A 271 9.83 8.68 -17.81
C ALA A 271 10.98 7.65 -17.83
N GLY A 272 12.12 7.96 -17.25
CA GLY A 272 13.27 7.07 -17.12
C GLY A 272 13.04 5.95 -16.11
N LEU A 273 12.53 6.23 -14.92
CA LEU A 273 12.17 5.22 -13.92
C LEU A 273 11.01 4.34 -14.38
N GLU A 274 10.03 4.91 -15.07
CA GLU A 274 8.94 4.11 -15.66
C GLU A 274 9.44 3.29 -16.85
N ARG A 275 10.29 3.84 -17.69
CA ARG A 275 10.96 3.07 -18.74
C ARG A 275 11.95 2.05 -18.20
N LEU A 276 12.56 2.30 -17.04
CA LEU A 276 13.35 1.29 -16.32
C LEU A 276 12.49 0.18 -15.75
N ARG A 277 11.27 0.48 -15.33
CA ARG A 277 10.29 -0.52 -14.92
C ARG A 277 9.75 -1.31 -16.13
N ASP A 278 9.54 -0.64 -17.26
CA ASP A 278 9.18 -1.31 -18.53
C ASP A 278 10.36 -2.06 -19.13
N HIS A 279 11.56 -1.84 -18.58
CA HIS A 279 12.78 -2.50 -19.03
C HIS A 279 12.85 -3.94 -18.53
N ALA A 280 13.11 -4.89 -19.43
CA ALA A 280 13.13 -6.32 -19.14
C ALA A 280 13.98 -6.69 -17.93
N LEU A 281 15.10 -5.99 -17.67
CA LEU A 281 16.03 -6.24 -16.55
C LEU A 281 15.44 -5.90 -15.19
N LEU A 282 14.60 -4.89 -15.11
CA LEU A 282 14.11 -4.30 -13.87
C LEU A 282 12.60 -4.45 -13.70
N ALA A 283 11.94 -5.14 -14.66
CA ALA A 283 10.49 -5.31 -14.70
C ALA A 283 9.91 -6.01 -13.46
N ASP A 284 10.67 -6.92 -12.87
CA ASP A 284 10.26 -7.66 -11.66
C ASP A 284 10.59 -6.88 -10.36
N CYS A 285 11.28 -5.72 -10.44
CA CYS A 285 11.65 -4.93 -9.27
C CYS A 285 10.50 -4.03 -8.80
N SER A 286 10.30 -3.96 -7.48
CA SER A 286 9.42 -2.99 -6.86
C SER A 286 9.99 -1.57 -7.00
N LEU A 287 9.13 -0.55 -6.85
CA LEU A 287 9.57 0.84 -6.94
C LEU A 287 10.61 1.22 -5.85
N SER A 288 10.52 0.61 -4.67
CA SER A 288 11.49 0.80 -3.59
C SER A 288 12.85 0.17 -3.90
N GLU A 289 12.86 -0.97 -4.60
CA GLU A 289 14.08 -1.62 -5.09
C GLU A 289 14.71 -0.81 -6.23
N LEU A 290 13.90 -0.36 -7.20
CA LEU A 290 14.35 0.48 -8.31
C LEU A 290 15.00 1.77 -7.83
N ARG A 291 14.47 2.39 -6.79
CA ARG A 291 15.03 3.61 -6.24
C ARG A 291 16.41 3.38 -5.64
N ARG A 292 16.58 2.33 -4.81
CA ARG A 292 17.90 2.01 -4.22
C ARG A 292 18.99 1.81 -5.29
N ILE A 293 18.60 1.19 -6.40
CA ILE A 293 19.50 1.02 -7.55
C ILE A 293 19.75 2.37 -8.23
N TYR A 294 18.70 3.20 -8.39
CA TYR A 294 18.77 4.46 -9.13
C TYR A 294 19.66 5.51 -8.47
N ASP A 295 19.71 5.55 -7.14
CA ASP A 295 20.55 6.48 -6.39
C ASP A 295 22.06 6.25 -6.64
N HIS A 296 22.44 5.09 -7.18
CA HIS A 296 23.82 4.75 -7.59
C HIS A 296 24.09 5.02 -9.08
N PHE A 297 23.08 5.42 -9.85
CA PHE A 297 23.29 5.77 -11.25
C PHE A 297 23.75 7.21 -11.43
N GLU A 298 24.82 7.37 -12.19
CA GLU A 298 25.25 8.67 -12.72
C GLU A 298 24.62 8.89 -14.10
N ARG A 299 24.34 10.13 -14.40
CA ARG A 299 23.79 10.55 -15.68
C ARG A 299 24.88 11.04 -16.59
N LYS A 300 24.83 10.62 -17.85
CA LYS A 300 25.81 11.03 -18.85
C LYS A 300 25.11 11.47 -20.12
N LEU A 301 25.51 12.64 -20.63
CA LEU A 301 25.16 13.11 -21.95
C LEU A 301 26.39 12.92 -22.85
N VAL A 302 26.18 12.38 -24.04
CA VAL A 302 27.27 12.07 -24.99
C VAL A 302 26.89 12.60 -26.37
N GLU A 303 27.82 13.35 -26.98
CA GLU A 303 27.64 13.92 -28.29
C GLU A 303 27.80 12.86 -29.40
N PRO A 304 27.16 13.07 -30.58
CA PRO A 304 27.29 12.18 -31.74
C PRO A 304 28.72 11.94 -32.12
N GLY A 305 29.06 10.71 -32.49
CA GLY A 305 30.40 10.30 -32.88
C GLY A 305 31.38 10.00 -31.74
N THR A 306 30.97 10.25 -30.47
CA THR A 306 31.82 9.98 -29.30
C THR A 306 31.78 8.50 -28.95
N PRO A 307 32.93 7.84 -28.76
CA PRO A 307 32.99 6.49 -28.22
C PRO A 307 32.62 6.50 -26.72
N ILE A 308 31.69 5.62 -26.34
CA ILE A 308 31.21 5.44 -24.96
C ILE A 308 32.01 4.33 -24.28
N ILE A 309 32.29 3.28 -25.02
CA ILE A 309 33.12 2.13 -24.66
C ILE A 309 34.01 1.86 -25.88
N SER A 310 35.28 1.60 -25.69
CA SER A 310 36.20 1.14 -26.73
C SER A 310 36.48 -0.36 -26.58
N GLU A 311 36.56 -1.07 -27.68
CA GLU A 311 36.95 -2.50 -27.71
C GLU A 311 38.33 -2.66 -27.03
N GLY A 312 38.43 -3.58 -26.07
CA GLY A 312 39.61 -3.81 -25.27
C GLY A 312 39.75 -2.95 -24.00
N ASP A 313 38.85 -1.96 -23.78
CA ASP A 313 38.81 -1.21 -22.53
C ASP A 313 38.43 -2.13 -21.35
N ALA A 314 39.00 -1.85 -20.17
CA ALA A 314 38.51 -2.47 -18.94
C ALA A 314 37.06 -2.03 -18.68
N GLY A 315 36.11 -2.94 -18.85
CA GLY A 315 34.70 -2.67 -18.61
C GLY A 315 34.48 -2.31 -17.14
N ARG A 316 34.13 -1.06 -16.87
CA ARG A 316 33.92 -0.56 -15.49
C ARG A 316 32.51 -0.09 -15.21
N PHE A 317 31.67 -0.02 -16.23
CA PHE A 317 30.35 0.57 -16.13
C PHE A 317 29.30 -0.23 -16.89
N LEU A 318 28.14 -0.36 -16.30
CA LEU A 318 26.90 -0.73 -16.95
C LEU A 318 26.18 0.54 -17.38
N PHE A 319 25.69 0.57 -18.63
CA PHE A 319 24.96 1.71 -19.21
C PHE A 319 23.55 1.33 -19.57
N ILE A 320 22.60 2.23 -19.34
CA ILE A 320 21.22 2.16 -19.79
C ILE A 320 20.97 3.35 -20.72
N LEU A 321 20.61 3.10 -21.97
CA LEU A 321 20.32 4.15 -22.95
C LEU A 321 18.91 4.68 -22.74
N VAL A 322 18.80 5.96 -22.36
CA VAL A 322 17.52 6.64 -22.12
C VAL A 322 17.04 7.39 -23.35
N ARG A 323 17.98 7.96 -24.11
CA ARG A 323 17.72 8.74 -25.32
C ARG A 323 18.84 8.57 -26.34
N GLY A 324 18.50 8.74 -27.64
CA GLY A 324 19.42 8.63 -28.75
C GLY A 324 19.60 7.20 -29.20
N ARG A 325 20.57 6.97 -30.09
CA ARG A 325 20.94 5.65 -30.62
C ARG A 325 22.43 5.48 -30.54
N VAL A 326 22.89 4.27 -30.31
CA VAL A 326 24.29 3.93 -30.33
C VAL A 326 24.57 2.81 -31.32
N SER A 327 25.74 2.85 -31.96
CA SER A 327 26.26 1.80 -32.84
C SER A 327 27.23 0.93 -32.05
N VAL A 328 27.02 -0.39 -32.09
CA VAL A 328 27.95 -1.38 -31.52
C VAL A 328 28.83 -1.90 -32.65
N ARG A 329 30.13 -1.78 -32.51
CA ARG A 329 31.12 -2.14 -33.55
C ARG A 329 32.16 -3.11 -33.01
N ARG A 330 32.51 -4.07 -33.83
CA ARG A 330 33.62 -5.02 -33.55
C ARG A 330 34.57 -5.02 -34.71
N GLY A 331 35.87 -4.81 -34.45
CA GLY A 331 36.84 -4.71 -35.52
C GLY A 331 36.54 -3.58 -36.52
N GLY A 332 35.81 -2.55 -36.16
CA GLY A 332 35.38 -1.44 -36.99
C GLY A 332 34.04 -1.63 -37.73
N GLU A 333 33.53 -2.84 -37.84
CA GLU A 333 32.23 -3.13 -38.46
C GLU A 333 31.08 -2.98 -37.49
N GLU A 334 29.94 -2.37 -37.92
CA GLU A 334 28.74 -2.26 -37.12
C GLU A 334 28.01 -3.62 -37.07
N ILE A 335 27.87 -4.16 -35.85
CA ILE A 335 27.22 -5.45 -35.59
C ILE A 335 25.81 -5.28 -35.02
N ALA A 336 25.48 -4.12 -34.41
CA ALA A 336 24.16 -3.83 -33.89
C ALA A 336 23.97 -2.32 -33.69
N GLN A 337 22.71 -1.88 -33.69
CA GLN A 337 22.31 -0.58 -33.15
C GLN A 337 21.41 -0.77 -31.94
N LEU A 338 21.65 0.02 -30.89
CA LEU A 338 20.85 0.03 -29.69
C LEU A 338 20.01 1.30 -29.63
N THR A 339 18.78 1.15 -29.15
CA THR A 339 17.77 2.22 -29.04
C THR A 339 17.43 2.47 -27.56
N PRO A 340 16.70 3.55 -27.25
CA PRO A 340 16.28 3.80 -25.87
C PRO A 340 15.61 2.58 -25.24
N GLY A 341 15.98 2.29 -23.99
CA GLY A 341 15.62 1.08 -23.28
C GLY A 341 16.64 -0.05 -23.40
N SER A 342 17.63 0.04 -24.28
CA SER A 342 18.74 -0.93 -24.33
C SER A 342 19.76 -0.66 -23.24
N TRP A 343 20.49 -1.70 -22.85
CA TRP A 343 21.59 -1.65 -21.91
C TRP A 343 22.81 -2.34 -22.50
N PHE A 344 24.01 -1.91 -22.08
CA PHE A 344 25.27 -2.41 -22.59
C PHE A 344 26.41 -2.18 -21.58
N GLY A 345 27.54 -2.84 -21.77
CA GLY A 345 28.65 -2.88 -20.82
C GLY A 345 28.52 -3.98 -19.77
N GLU A 346 27.56 -4.86 -19.95
CA GLU A 346 27.23 -5.95 -19.03
C GLU A 346 28.18 -7.14 -19.05
N MET A 347 28.90 -7.32 -20.16
CA MET A 347 29.76 -8.50 -20.31
C MET A 347 30.83 -8.56 -19.21
N SER A 348 31.36 -7.44 -18.84
CA SER A 348 32.33 -7.32 -17.75
C SER A 348 31.76 -7.55 -16.34
N LEU A 349 30.42 -7.70 -16.20
CA LEU A 349 29.79 -8.16 -14.95
C LEU A 349 29.94 -9.67 -14.75
N VAL A 350 30.08 -10.41 -15.85
CA VAL A 350 30.00 -11.88 -15.85
C VAL A 350 31.38 -12.51 -15.82
N ASP A 351 32.33 -11.98 -16.58
CA ASP A 351 33.61 -12.64 -16.85
C ASP A 351 34.85 -11.80 -16.54
N ASP A 352 34.67 -10.55 -16.06
CA ASP A 352 35.75 -9.57 -15.82
C ASP A 352 36.68 -9.34 -17.05
N GLU A 353 36.20 -9.74 -18.25
CA GLU A 353 36.95 -9.60 -19.49
C GLU A 353 36.85 -8.18 -20.06
N PRO A 354 37.83 -7.70 -20.83
CA PRO A 354 37.77 -6.42 -21.52
C PRO A 354 36.55 -6.33 -22.47
N ALA A 355 36.13 -5.07 -22.75
CA ALA A 355 34.97 -4.82 -23.62
C ALA A 355 35.13 -5.50 -25.00
N SER A 356 34.20 -6.30 -25.38
CA SER A 356 34.19 -7.11 -26.61
C SER A 356 33.85 -6.32 -27.88
N ALA A 357 33.44 -5.06 -27.74
CA ALA A 357 33.04 -4.18 -28.85
C ALA A 357 33.14 -2.72 -28.49
N THR A 358 33.30 -1.86 -29.47
CA THR A 358 33.20 -0.39 -29.34
C THR A 358 31.78 0.04 -29.45
N VAL A 359 31.30 0.91 -28.55
CA VAL A 359 29.99 1.50 -28.58
C VAL A 359 30.13 3.01 -28.86
N VAL A 360 29.54 3.50 -29.94
CA VAL A 360 29.64 4.90 -30.40
C VAL A 360 28.26 5.54 -30.46
N ALA A 361 28.12 6.76 -29.96
CA ALA A 361 26.90 7.53 -30.06
C ALA A 361 26.60 7.91 -31.53
N LEU A 362 25.42 7.59 -32.03
CA LEU A 362 24.94 8.04 -33.36
C LEU A 362 24.22 9.38 -33.29
N ASP A 363 23.52 9.63 -32.21
CA ASP A 363 22.79 10.85 -31.90
C ASP A 363 23.33 11.43 -30.59
N THR A 364 22.84 12.60 -30.19
CA THR A 364 23.03 13.05 -28.80
C THR A 364 22.35 12.08 -27.85
N CYS A 365 23.15 11.30 -27.13
CA CYS A 365 22.69 10.22 -26.26
C CYS A 365 22.63 10.65 -24.81
N GLY A 366 21.48 10.46 -24.17
CA GLY A 366 21.30 10.50 -22.72
C GLY A 366 21.29 9.09 -22.15
N MET A 367 22.10 8.85 -21.15
CA MET A 367 22.21 7.51 -20.54
C MET A 367 22.43 7.60 -19.03
N LEU A 368 22.06 6.52 -18.38
CA LEU A 368 22.38 6.24 -16.98
C LEU A 368 23.56 5.27 -16.96
N ARG A 369 24.55 5.52 -16.11
CA ARG A 369 25.66 4.59 -15.89
C ARG A 369 25.80 4.30 -14.41
N ILE A 370 26.18 3.08 -14.09
CA ILE A 370 26.57 2.67 -12.74
C ILE A 370 27.92 1.95 -12.82
N SER A 371 28.80 2.19 -11.85
CA SER A 371 30.02 1.42 -11.77
C SER A 371 29.70 -0.05 -11.45
N LEU A 372 30.51 -0.98 -11.97
CA LEU A 372 30.33 -2.40 -11.68
C LEU A 372 30.49 -2.70 -10.18
N ASP A 373 31.34 -1.96 -9.49
CA ASP A 373 31.57 -2.12 -8.06
C ASP A 373 30.34 -1.67 -7.25
N ASP A 374 29.77 -0.49 -7.57
CA ASP A 374 28.53 -0.02 -6.93
C ASP A 374 27.37 -0.94 -7.24
N PHE A 375 27.30 -1.44 -8.49
CA PHE A 375 26.24 -2.35 -8.88
C PHE A 375 26.33 -3.70 -8.14
N ARG A 376 27.53 -4.27 -8.01
CA ARG A 376 27.78 -5.45 -7.19
C ARG A 376 27.40 -5.19 -5.73
N HIS A 377 27.78 -4.03 -5.20
CA HIS A 377 27.42 -3.66 -3.82
C HIS A 377 25.90 -3.62 -3.59
N VAL A 378 25.15 -3.07 -4.55
CA VAL A 378 23.67 -3.07 -4.50
C VAL A 378 23.08 -4.50 -4.53
N LEU A 379 23.63 -5.36 -5.38
CA LEU A 379 23.19 -6.76 -5.48
C LEU A 379 23.54 -7.56 -4.22
N ASP A 380 24.71 -7.33 -3.63
CA ASP A 380 25.13 -8.00 -2.40
C ASP A 380 24.32 -7.54 -1.17
N ALA A 381 23.84 -6.28 -1.18
CA ALA A 381 23.04 -5.72 -0.11
C ALA A 381 21.59 -6.22 -0.12
N ASP A 382 21.07 -6.70 -1.25
CA ASP A 382 19.67 -7.14 -1.40
C ASP A 382 19.55 -8.39 -2.27
N ALA A 383 19.50 -9.55 -1.62
CA ALA A 383 19.41 -10.85 -2.28
C ALA A 383 18.14 -11.00 -3.17
N GLU A 384 17.05 -10.30 -2.87
CA GLU A 384 15.83 -10.38 -3.69
C GLU A 384 16.00 -9.57 -4.99
N VAL A 385 16.61 -8.40 -4.92
CA VAL A 385 17.02 -7.60 -6.09
C VAL A 385 17.99 -8.41 -6.96
N ALA A 386 19.01 -8.99 -6.35
CA ALA A 386 19.99 -9.82 -7.06
C ALA A 386 19.31 -10.99 -7.80
N ARG A 387 18.42 -11.71 -7.13
CA ARG A 387 17.68 -12.83 -7.71
C ARG A 387 16.82 -12.41 -8.92
N LYS A 388 16.12 -11.28 -8.81
CA LYS A 388 15.29 -10.74 -9.90
C LYS A 388 16.16 -10.32 -11.08
N PHE A 389 17.25 -9.61 -10.80
CA PHE A 389 18.20 -9.16 -11.81
C PHE A 389 18.81 -10.34 -12.58
N TYR A 390 19.43 -11.30 -11.89
CA TYR A 390 20.08 -12.43 -12.55
C TYR A 390 19.10 -13.29 -13.36
N LYS A 391 17.86 -13.41 -12.92
CA LYS A 391 16.80 -14.11 -13.66
C LYS A 391 16.49 -13.43 -15.00
N GLN A 392 16.34 -12.10 -15.01
CA GLN A 392 16.05 -11.34 -16.22
C GLN A 392 17.28 -11.25 -17.13
N PHE A 393 18.46 -11.08 -16.54
CA PHE A 393 19.74 -11.09 -17.24
C PHE A 393 19.94 -12.38 -18.04
N SER A 394 19.75 -13.53 -17.40
CA SER A 394 19.88 -14.83 -18.04
C SER A 394 18.89 -15.03 -19.20
N ARG A 395 17.67 -14.51 -19.06
CA ARG A 395 16.65 -14.57 -20.13
C ARG A 395 17.06 -13.77 -21.34
N GLU A 396 17.58 -12.56 -21.13
CA GLU A 396 17.96 -11.67 -22.21
C GLU A 396 19.23 -12.15 -22.93
N LEU A 397 20.23 -12.62 -22.20
CA LEU A 397 21.40 -13.27 -22.81
C LEU A 397 20.98 -14.46 -23.69
N SER A 398 20.07 -15.29 -23.23
CA SER A 398 19.52 -16.41 -24.01
C SER A 398 18.80 -15.93 -25.27
N GLN A 399 18.11 -14.81 -25.24
CA GLN A 399 17.47 -14.22 -26.43
C GLN A 399 18.49 -13.63 -27.41
N ARG A 400 19.50 -12.92 -26.92
CA ARG A 400 20.59 -12.37 -27.77
C ARG A 400 21.37 -13.48 -28.45
N LEU A 401 21.69 -14.56 -27.75
CA LEU A 401 22.35 -15.74 -28.34
C LEU A 401 21.51 -16.37 -29.46
N ARG A 402 20.21 -16.54 -29.24
CA ARG A 402 19.30 -17.08 -30.29
C ARG A 402 19.20 -16.17 -31.51
N ARG A 403 19.23 -14.84 -31.34
CA ARG A 403 19.23 -13.89 -32.46
C ARG A 403 20.56 -13.86 -33.21
N ALA A 404 21.67 -14.11 -32.54
CA ALA A 404 22.99 -14.17 -33.18
C ALA A 404 23.25 -15.49 -33.96
N GLN A 405 22.44 -16.51 -33.73
CA GLN A 405 22.51 -17.81 -34.41
C GLN A 405 21.47 -17.95 -35.55
N ALA A 406 20.56 -17.03 -35.70
CA ALA A 406 19.55 -16.96 -36.75
C ALA A 406 19.98 -16.00 -37.86
#